data_92b6c1bccb1d0a834f3c778e03b534ec
#
_entry.id   92b6c1bccb1d0a834f3c778e03b534ec
#
_cell.length_a   1.000
_cell.length_b   1.000
_cell.length_c   1.000
_cell.angle_alpha   90.00
_cell.angle_beta   90.00
_cell.angle_gamma   90.00
#
_symmetry.space_group_name_H-M   'P 1'
#
loop_
_entity.id
_entity.type
_entity.pdbx_description
1 polymer ?
#
loop_
_entity_poly.entity_id
_entity_poly.type
_entity_poly.pdbx_seq_one_letter_code
_entity_poly.pdbx_strand_id
1 'polypeptide(L)'
;LTGEAQAYYEREFAFFKKVTGISGSLRPYVKCSKPEKKAKIDEEMAKIAVEEGVYLPSNPDGAVVDIDRTSGRPLQSAAKTPFMATFKVRRAVAERTNPDDPPHVDVWQSAIFKVGDDCRQDMLALQVIAQFKNIFMAIGLDVYLDPYRVTATAPGCGVIDVVPNATSRDEMGRAKINDLSDFYKNRYGDEHSVAFQQARLNFIQSMAAYSVVCHILQIRDRHNGNIMFDGEGHVVHIDFGFLFDIGPGGMRFEPYSFKLSHEMVDVMGGHESPGFAMFEQLVVKAYLACRPFAHEIVATCGLMLGTDLPSFKGKATLDRLHERFKPNMTEREAALHAQWLVKDAYGNMRGTLYDLIQEKQNHIPYRR
;
A
#
# COMPACT_ATOMS: atom_id res chain seq x y z
N LEU A 1 34.85 -4.78 -3.33
CA LEU A 1 34.81 -3.31 -3.36
C LEU A 1 36.17 -2.78 -2.92
N THR A 2 36.68 -1.71 -3.53
CA THR A 2 37.92 -1.03 -3.19
C THR A 2 37.75 0.48 -3.36
N GLY A 3 38.61 1.26 -2.66
CA GLY A 3 38.67 2.70 -2.82
C GLY A 3 37.35 3.41 -2.48
N GLU A 4 36.90 4.29 -3.35
CA GLU A 4 35.71 5.14 -3.15
C GLU A 4 34.43 4.35 -3.01
N ALA A 5 34.27 3.26 -3.77
CA ALA A 5 33.11 2.36 -3.69
C ALA A 5 33.02 1.63 -2.34
N GLN A 6 34.17 1.28 -1.75
CA GLN A 6 34.24 0.71 -0.40
C GLN A 6 33.84 1.74 0.66
N ALA A 7 34.39 2.96 0.58
CA ALA A 7 34.07 4.04 1.51
C ALA A 7 32.58 4.42 1.46
N TYR A 8 31.99 4.46 0.27
CA TYR A 8 30.54 4.65 0.10
C TYR A 8 29.74 3.55 0.78
N TYR A 9 30.06 2.29 0.52
CA TYR A 9 29.37 1.14 1.12
C TYR A 9 29.42 1.18 2.64
N GLU A 10 30.56 1.49 3.21
CA GLU A 10 30.76 1.57 4.67
C GLU A 10 29.92 2.69 5.29
N ARG A 11 29.85 3.88 4.66
CA ARG A 11 29.00 5.00 5.11
C ARG A 11 27.52 4.63 5.05
N GLU A 12 27.08 4.10 3.91
CA GLU A 12 25.69 3.69 3.67
C GLU A 12 25.24 2.65 4.70
N PHE A 13 26.08 1.62 4.91
CA PHE A 13 25.78 0.55 5.83
C PHE A 13 25.78 1.01 7.29
N ALA A 14 26.71 1.89 7.64
CA ALA A 14 26.79 2.48 8.97
C ALA A 14 25.57 3.36 9.28
N PHE A 15 25.17 4.18 8.34
CA PHE A 15 23.95 5.00 8.45
C PHE A 15 22.71 4.13 8.65
N PHE A 16 22.50 3.17 7.75
CA PHE A 16 21.36 2.26 7.81
C PHE A 16 21.31 1.45 9.11
N LYS A 17 22.47 0.95 9.57
CA LYS A 17 22.56 0.20 10.82
C LYS A 17 22.20 1.07 12.04
N LYS A 18 22.58 2.33 12.06
CA LYS A 18 22.19 3.27 13.13
C LYS A 18 20.68 3.48 13.15
N VAL A 19 20.07 3.72 11.98
CA VAL A 19 18.61 3.96 11.88
C VAL A 19 17.83 2.70 12.28
N THR A 20 18.14 1.55 11.71
CA THR A 20 17.45 0.29 12.04
C THR A 20 17.69 -0.15 13.49
N GLY A 21 18.85 0.17 14.05
CA GLY A 21 19.21 -0.10 15.44
C GLY A 21 18.27 0.52 16.47
N ILE A 22 17.57 1.60 16.12
CA ILE A 22 16.54 2.24 16.97
C ILE A 22 15.47 1.23 17.37
N SER A 23 15.01 0.38 16.46
CA SER A 23 14.03 -0.67 16.79
C SER A 23 14.53 -1.63 17.87
N GLY A 24 15.83 -1.93 17.90
CA GLY A 24 16.47 -2.72 18.96
C GLY A 24 16.42 -2.00 20.32
N SER A 25 16.67 -0.69 20.33
CA SER A 25 16.63 0.15 21.53
C SER A 25 15.22 0.27 22.11
N LEU A 26 14.18 0.01 21.31
CA LEU A 26 12.78 0.04 21.76
C LEU A 26 12.31 -1.24 22.42
N ARG A 27 13.07 -2.34 22.38
CA ARG A 27 12.68 -3.62 23.00
C ARG A 27 12.28 -3.51 24.48
N PRO A 28 13.03 -2.79 25.35
CA PRO A 28 12.63 -2.60 26.74
C PRO A 28 11.33 -1.82 26.89
N TYR A 29 10.97 -1.02 25.90
CA TYR A 29 9.82 -0.12 25.90
C TYR A 29 8.55 -0.72 25.29
N VAL A 30 8.55 -2.01 24.91
CA VAL A 30 7.39 -2.66 24.24
C VAL A 30 6.08 -2.45 25.03
N LYS A 31 6.15 -2.52 26.36
CA LYS A 31 5.00 -2.35 27.27
C LYS A 31 4.76 -0.90 27.72
N CYS A 32 5.63 0.03 27.35
CA CYS A 32 5.51 1.43 27.72
C CYS A 32 4.46 2.15 26.85
N SER A 33 4.05 3.32 27.30
CA SER A 33 3.12 4.19 26.59
C SER A 33 3.69 4.68 25.24
N LYS A 34 2.80 5.12 24.33
CA LYS A 34 3.22 5.72 23.06
C LYS A 34 4.13 6.94 23.24
N PRO A 35 3.87 7.89 24.17
CA PRO A 35 4.78 9.02 24.42
C PRO A 35 6.18 8.60 24.87
N GLU A 36 6.30 7.60 25.75
CA GLU A 36 7.60 7.09 26.20
C GLU A 36 8.40 6.46 25.07
N LYS A 37 7.72 5.66 24.22
CA LYS A 37 8.32 5.10 23.00
C LYS A 37 8.80 6.20 22.05
N LYS A 38 7.96 7.23 21.85
CA LYS A 38 8.32 8.36 20.99
C LYS A 38 9.54 9.09 21.51
N ALA A 39 9.56 9.43 22.80
CA ALA A 39 10.70 10.11 23.42
C ALA A 39 12.01 9.30 23.22
N LYS A 40 11.94 7.97 23.33
CA LYS A 40 13.11 7.11 23.11
C LYS A 40 13.54 7.08 21.62
N ILE A 41 12.59 7.09 20.67
CA ILE A 41 12.92 7.18 19.25
C ILE A 41 13.61 8.51 18.96
N ASP A 42 13.06 9.63 19.42
CA ASP A 42 13.62 10.97 19.21
C ASP A 42 15.02 11.11 19.84
N GLU A 43 15.24 10.54 21.03
CA GLU A 43 16.58 10.47 21.68
C GLU A 43 17.59 9.73 20.80
N GLU A 44 17.23 8.58 20.24
CA GLU A 44 18.12 7.81 19.37
C GLU A 44 18.33 8.49 18.02
N MET A 45 17.29 9.09 17.42
CA MET A 45 17.39 9.85 16.18
C MET A 45 18.32 11.07 16.34
N ALA A 46 18.32 11.73 17.50
CA ALA A 46 19.21 12.85 17.79
C ALA A 46 20.69 12.49 17.70
N LYS A 47 21.05 11.22 17.89
CA LYS A 47 22.42 10.70 17.83
C LYS A 47 22.90 10.41 16.40
N ILE A 48 21.99 10.44 15.41
CA ILE A 48 22.31 10.10 14.03
C ILE A 48 22.81 11.32 13.29
N ALA A 49 24.05 11.28 12.86
CA ALA A 49 24.60 12.21 11.88
C ALA A 49 24.33 11.68 10.47
N VAL A 50 23.89 12.56 9.57
CA VAL A 50 23.74 12.27 8.15
C VAL A 50 25.04 12.63 7.46
N GLU A 51 25.63 11.65 6.79
CA GLU A 51 26.81 11.86 5.95
C GLU A 51 26.35 12.08 4.50
N GLU A 52 27.11 12.84 3.75
CA GLU A 52 26.77 13.16 2.36
C GLU A 52 26.70 11.89 1.49
N GLY A 53 25.65 11.80 0.66
CA GLY A 53 25.47 10.75 -0.33
C GLY A 53 24.86 9.45 0.17
N VAL A 54 24.38 9.37 1.42
CA VAL A 54 23.66 8.18 1.91
C VAL A 54 22.21 8.15 1.42
N TYR A 55 21.66 6.95 1.26
CA TYR A 55 20.30 6.73 0.73
C TYR A 55 19.44 5.95 1.71
N LEU A 56 18.12 6.05 1.57
CA LEU A 56 17.22 5.08 2.19
C LEU A 56 17.22 3.80 1.34
N PRO A 57 17.31 2.59 1.95
CA PRO A 57 17.34 1.33 1.21
C PRO A 57 16.11 1.09 0.33
N SER A 58 14.96 1.64 0.73
CA SER A 58 13.72 1.60 -0.06
C SER A 58 13.71 2.62 -1.21
N ASN A 59 14.54 3.66 -1.15
CA ASN A 59 14.48 4.75 -2.11
C ASN A 59 15.86 5.23 -2.59
N PRO A 60 16.39 4.68 -3.69
CA PRO A 60 17.66 5.10 -4.28
C PRO A 60 17.56 6.37 -5.16
N ASP A 61 16.36 6.95 -5.32
CA ASP A 61 16.15 8.08 -6.24
C ASP A 61 16.66 9.41 -5.70
N GLY A 62 17.10 9.46 -4.44
CA GLY A 62 17.62 10.67 -3.84
C GLY A 62 18.43 10.44 -2.58
N ALA A 63 19.49 11.23 -2.43
CA ALA A 63 20.35 11.17 -1.26
C ALA A 63 19.67 11.81 -0.03
N VAL A 64 19.82 11.18 1.12
CA VAL A 64 19.38 11.76 2.41
C VAL A 64 20.31 12.93 2.75
N VAL A 65 19.73 14.09 3.00
CA VAL A 65 20.47 15.30 3.37
C VAL A 65 20.21 15.75 4.80
N ASP A 66 19.09 15.33 5.41
CA ASP A 66 18.78 15.59 6.82
C ASP A 66 17.74 14.60 7.35
N ILE A 67 17.51 14.63 8.66
CA ILE A 67 16.51 13.85 9.38
C ILE A 67 15.68 14.80 10.24
N ASP A 68 14.36 14.71 10.19
CA ASP A 68 13.51 15.33 11.21
C ASP A 68 13.58 14.49 12.49
N ARG A 69 14.42 14.91 13.41
CA ARG A 69 14.73 14.20 14.65
C ARG A 69 13.58 14.16 15.64
N THR A 70 12.51 14.89 15.37
CA THR A 70 11.28 14.93 16.17
C THR A 70 10.12 14.18 15.50
N SER A 71 10.32 13.65 14.30
CA SER A 71 9.29 12.94 13.54
C SER A 71 9.04 11.50 14.01
N GLY A 72 9.83 11.00 14.94
CA GLY A 72 9.76 9.63 15.42
C GLY A 72 8.37 9.23 15.89
N ARG A 73 7.77 8.21 15.26
CA ARG A 73 6.42 7.72 15.59
C ARG A 73 6.45 6.21 15.80
N PRO A 74 6.18 5.71 17.02
CA PRO A 74 6.03 4.27 17.24
C PRO A 74 4.72 3.81 16.59
N LEU A 75 4.79 2.70 15.83
CA LEU A 75 3.63 2.09 15.22
C LEU A 75 3.08 0.97 16.10
N GLN A 76 1.81 0.64 15.92
CA GLN A 76 1.15 -0.38 16.71
C GLN A 76 1.55 -1.77 16.20
N SER A 77 2.12 -2.60 17.07
CA SER A 77 2.41 -3.99 16.83
C SER A 77 2.31 -4.77 18.14
N ALA A 78 1.77 -5.98 18.08
CA ALA A 78 1.54 -6.81 19.28
C ALA A 78 2.85 -7.32 19.91
N ALA A 79 3.88 -7.58 19.11
CA ALA A 79 5.11 -8.26 19.57
C ALA A 79 6.40 -7.51 19.26
N LYS A 80 6.34 -6.43 18.48
CA LYS A 80 7.50 -5.77 17.87
C LYS A 80 7.34 -4.25 17.96
N THR A 81 8.40 -3.52 17.69
CA THR A 81 8.39 -2.06 17.79
C THR A 81 8.77 -1.44 16.44
N PRO A 82 7.91 -1.56 15.40
CA PRO A 82 8.11 -0.81 14.19
C PRO A 82 7.97 0.69 14.50
N PHE A 83 8.75 1.48 13.82
CA PHE A 83 8.67 2.94 13.94
C PHE A 83 8.77 3.61 12.60
N MET A 84 8.22 4.81 12.51
CA MET A 84 8.31 5.69 11.35
C MET A 84 9.25 6.86 11.70
N ALA A 85 10.05 7.28 10.73
CA ALA A 85 10.85 8.49 10.79
C ALA A 85 10.80 9.21 9.45
N THR A 86 11.03 10.54 9.46
CA THR A 86 10.98 11.39 8.27
C THR A 86 12.36 11.93 7.94
N PHE A 87 12.74 11.81 6.68
CA PHE A 87 14.04 12.13 6.13
C PHE A 87 13.88 13.21 5.05
N LYS A 88 14.83 14.14 5.00
CA LYS A 88 14.92 15.09 3.91
C LYS A 88 15.77 14.47 2.80
N VAL A 89 15.17 14.29 1.64
CA VAL A 89 15.77 13.60 0.50
C VAL A 89 15.94 14.59 -0.65
N ARG A 90 17.14 14.66 -1.19
CA ARG A 90 17.46 15.48 -2.38
C ARG A 90 17.31 14.63 -3.62
N ARG A 91 16.36 14.99 -4.47
CA ARG A 91 16.06 14.31 -5.72
C ARG A 91 16.43 15.16 -6.92
N ALA A 92 16.90 14.51 -7.99
CA ALA A 92 17.04 15.17 -9.28
C ALA A 92 15.66 15.52 -9.84
N VAL A 93 15.53 16.69 -10.43
CA VAL A 93 14.33 17.08 -11.19
C VAL A 93 14.42 16.45 -12.57
N ALA A 94 13.49 15.52 -12.88
CA ALA A 94 13.51 14.73 -14.12
C ALA A 94 13.29 15.61 -15.36
N GLU A 95 12.37 16.58 -15.25
CA GLU A 95 12.08 17.53 -16.35
C GLU A 95 12.15 18.94 -15.79
N ARG A 96 13.10 19.73 -16.29
CA ARG A 96 13.18 21.17 -16.01
C ARG A 96 12.51 21.93 -17.14
N THR A 97 11.51 22.72 -16.79
CA THR A 97 10.79 23.57 -17.73
C THR A 97 11.61 24.81 -18.11
N ASN A 98 12.49 25.25 -17.21
CA ASN A 98 13.44 26.34 -17.45
C ASN A 98 14.86 25.86 -17.11
N PRO A 99 15.90 26.19 -17.93
CA PRO A 99 17.31 25.90 -17.61
C PRO A 99 17.79 26.47 -16.27
N ASP A 100 17.17 27.56 -15.82
CA ASP A 100 17.51 28.23 -14.54
C ASP A 100 16.87 27.54 -13.32
N ASP A 101 15.95 26.59 -13.51
CA ASP A 101 15.35 25.82 -12.42
C ASP A 101 16.43 24.99 -11.72
N PRO A 102 16.36 24.86 -10.38
CA PRO A 102 17.33 24.08 -9.64
C PRO A 102 17.35 22.62 -10.12
N PRO A 103 18.54 22.02 -10.30
CA PRO A 103 18.66 20.66 -10.79
C PRO A 103 18.17 19.61 -9.79
N HIS A 104 17.99 19.99 -8.54
CA HIS A 104 17.51 19.13 -7.45
C HIS A 104 16.43 19.82 -6.64
N VAL A 105 15.57 19.01 -6.04
CA VAL A 105 14.56 19.45 -5.07
C VAL A 105 14.72 18.63 -3.78
N ASP A 106 14.64 19.32 -2.65
CA ASP A 106 14.63 18.68 -1.32
C ASP A 106 13.18 18.42 -0.91
N VAL A 107 12.86 17.16 -0.64
CA VAL A 107 11.52 16.71 -0.20
C VAL A 107 11.59 15.95 1.11
N TRP A 108 10.58 16.09 1.94
CA TRP A 108 10.43 15.26 3.14
C TRP A 108 9.75 13.94 2.79
N GLN A 109 10.38 12.84 3.15
CA GLN A 109 9.90 11.50 2.92
C GLN A 109 9.95 10.69 4.21
N SER A 110 8.83 10.06 4.55
CA SER A 110 8.76 9.17 5.70
C SER A 110 9.00 7.73 5.28
N ALA A 111 9.66 6.97 6.16
CA ALA A 111 9.87 5.54 6.00
C ALA A 111 9.55 4.82 7.31
N ILE A 112 9.02 3.60 7.19
CA ILE A 112 8.74 2.70 8.30
C ILE A 112 9.83 1.64 8.35
N PHE A 113 10.42 1.48 9.54
CA PHE A 113 11.42 0.47 9.81
C PHE A 113 10.78 -0.67 10.61
N LYS A 114 10.76 -1.85 10.01
CA LYS A 114 10.28 -3.08 10.63
C LYS A 114 11.45 -4.00 10.98
N VAL A 115 11.51 -4.46 12.23
CA VAL A 115 12.46 -5.47 12.68
C VAL A 115 11.68 -6.59 13.35
N GLY A 116 11.88 -7.80 12.83
CA GLY A 116 11.20 -9.01 13.26
C GLY A 116 9.94 -9.32 12.42
N ASP A 117 9.63 -8.57 11.35
CA ASP A 117 8.55 -8.85 10.39
C ASP A 117 9.14 -9.15 9.01
N ASP A 118 8.70 -10.25 8.42
CA ASP A 118 9.13 -10.63 7.07
C ASP A 118 8.37 -9.77 6.03
N CYS A 119 9.10 -8.86 5.37
CA CYS A 119 8.53 -7.95 4.37
C CYS A 119 8.65 -8.49 2.93
N ARG A 120 9.12 -9.73 2.72
CA ARG A 120 9.29 -10.29 1.37
C ARG A 120 7.95 -10.45 0.63
N GLN A 121 6.87 -10.74 1.36
CA GLN A 121 5.55 -10.88 0.77
C GLN A 121 4.98 -9.53 0.33
N ASP A 122 5.15 -8.48 1.14
CA ASP A 122 4.80 -7.11 0.74
C ASP A 122 5.61 -6.65 -0.48
N MET A 123 6.92 -6.93 -0.48
CA MET A 123 7.80 -6.61 -1.60
C MET A 123 7.35 -7.28 -2.90
N LEU A 124 6.99 -8.58 -2.85
CA LEU A 124 6.45 -9.29 -4.00
C LEU A 124 5.13 -8.70 -4.48
N ALA A 125 4.19 -8.47 -3.55
CA ALA A 125 2.88 -7.91 -3.89
C ALA A 125 3.02 -6.58 -4.64
N LEU A 126 3.86 -5.68 -4.13
CA LEU A 126 4.09 -4.37 -4.76
C LEU A 126 4.84 -4.48 -6.09
N GLN A 127 5.73 -5.43 -6.25
CA GLN A 127 6.36 -5.73 -7.55
C GLN A 127 5.32 -6.18 -8.59
N VAL A 128 4.38 -7.04 -8.19
CA VAL A 128 3.28 -7.47 -9.07
C VAL A 128 2.28 -6.32 -9.31
N ILE A 129 1.99 -5.48 -8.31
CA ILE A 129 1.18 -4.26 -8.50
C ILE A 129 1.83 -3.33 -9.53
N ALA A 130 3.16 -3.20 -9.51
CA ALA A 130 3.88 -2.42 -10.52
C ALA A 130 3.75 -3.04 -11.93
N GLN A 131 3.71 -4.37 -12.07
CA GLN A 131 3.42 -5.03 -13.35
C GLN A 131 2.00 -4.69 -13.83
N PHE A 132 0.99 -4.76 -12.97
CA PHE A 132 -0.37 -4.34 -13.34
C PHE A 132 -0.41 -2.88 -13.79
N LYS A 133 0.24 -1.97 -13.05
CA LYS A 133 0.35 -0.56 -13.43
C LYS A 133 0.94 -0.40 -14.84
N ASN A 134 2.04 -1.08 -15.12
CA ASN A 134 2.70 -1.02 -16.43
C ASN A 134 1.81 -1.58 -17.55
N ILE A 135 1.07 -2.67 -17.31
CA ILE A 135 0.10 -3.23 -18.25
C ILE A 135 -0.98 -2.19 -18.58
N PHE A 136 -1.58 -1.57 -17.56
CA PHE A 136 -2.64 -0.58 -17.75
C PHE A 136 -2.13 0.66 -18.49
N MET A 137 -0.93 1.15 -18.15
CA MET A 137 -0.29 2.26 -18.85
C MET A 137 0.01 1.93 -20.32
N ALA A 138 0.50 0.74 -20.61
CA ALA A 138 0.87 0.32 -21.98
C ALA A 138 -0.32 0.30 -22.94
N ILE A 139 -1.53 0.05 -22.44
CA ILE A 139 -2.76 0.06 -23.25
C ILE A 139 -3.54 1.39 -23.17
N GLY A 140 -2.99 2.40 -22.46
CA GLY A 140 -3.65 3.68 -22.27
C GLY A 140 -4.92 3.63 -21.42
N LEU A 141 -5.01 2.65 -20.49
CA LEU A 141 -6.14 2.57 -19.56
C LEU A 141 -5.92 3.54 -18.40
N ASP A 142 -6.82 4.50 -18.29
CA ASP A 142 -6.75 5.55 -17.27
C ASP A 142 -7.28 5.05 -15.92
N VAL A 143 -6.42 4.34 -15.20
CA VAL A 143 -6.61 3.85 -13.83
C VAL A 143 -5.35 4.08 -13.00
N TYR A 144 -5.47 4.07 -11.68
CA TYR A 144 -4.36 4.41 -10.79
C TYR A 144 -3.98 3.27 -9.87
N LEU A 145 -2.69 3.02 -9.75
CA LEU A 145 -2.06 2.16 -8.74
C LEU A 145 -0.81 2.85 -8.20
N ASP A 146 -0.61 2.78 -6.89
CA ASP A 146 0.62 3.25 -6.23
C ASP A 146 1.45 2.06 -5.73
N PRO A 147 2.41 1.56 -6.51
CA PRO A 147 3.38 0.56 -6.07
C PRO A 147 4.47 1.21 -5.23
N TYR A 148 4.13 1.70 -4.03
CA TYR A 148 5.13 2.24 -3.09
C TYR A 148 6.20 1.19 -2.78
N ARG A 149 7.37 1.62 -2.31
CA ARG A 149 8.52 0.74 -2.19
C ARG A 149 8.57 0.04 -0.85
N VAL A 150 8.86 -1.24 -0.90
CA VAL A 150 9.21 -2.07 0.25
C VAL A 150 10.50 -2.81 -0.08
N THR A 151 11.46 -2.76 0.82
CA THR A 151 12.73 -3.47 0.70
C THR A 151 12.95 -4.36 1.91
N ALA A 152 13.02 -5.66 1.69
CA ALA A 152 13.48 -6.60 2.70
C ALA A 152 15.01 -6.46 2.85
N THR A 153 15.46 -6.03 4.01
CA THR A 153 16.88 -5.69 4.26
C THR A 153 17.66 -6.81 4.92
N ALA A 154 16.97 -7.70 5.61
CA ALA A 154 17.51 -8.92 6.23
C ALA A 154 16.34 -9.87 6.55
N PRO A 155 16.60 -11.14 6.91
CA PRO A 155 15.56 -12.03 7.41
C PRO A 155 14.75 -11.39 8.54
N GLY A 156 13.45 -11.24 8.31
CA GLY A 156 12.55 -10.58 9.26
C GLY A 156 12.77 -9.08 9.44
N CYS A 157 13.37 -8.39 8.50
CA CYS A 157 13.59 -6.95 8.55
C CYS A 157 13.24 -6.31 7.21
N GLY A 158 12.70 -5.08 7.25
CA GLY A 158 12.42 -4.33 6.05
C GLY A 158 12.19 -2.85 6.30
N VAL A 159 12.26 -2.10 5.20
CA VAL A 159 11.95 -0.67 5.13
C VAL A 159 10.80 -0.47 4.15
N ILE A 160 9.83 0.32 4.55
CA ILE A 160 8.61 0.61 3.78
C ILE A 160 8.52 2.11 3.58
N ASP A 161 8.41 2.56 2.34
CA ASP A 161 8.10 3.95 2.04
C ASP A 161 6.66 4.28 2.45
N VAL A 162 6.47 5.41 3.08
CA VAL A 162 5.14 5.88 3.48
C VAL A 162 4.48 6.62 2.33
N VAL A 163 3.24 6.27 2.03
CA VAL A 163 2.43 7.00 1.04
C VAL A 163 2.23 8.44 1.53
N PRO A 164 2.69 9.44 0.77
CA PRO A 164 2.66 10.82 1.25
C PRO A 164 1.22 11.35 1.35
N ASN A 165 0.98 12.18 2.38
CA ASN A 165 -0.30 12.85 2.61
C ASN A 165 -1.53 11.90 2.67
N ALA A 166 -1.31 10.64 2.98
CA ALA A 166 -2.36 9.63 3.05
C ALA A 166 -2.91 9.47 4.47
N THR A 167 -4.20 9.18 4.56
CA THR A 167 -4.95 8.94 5.80
C THR A 167 -5.72 7.63 5.66
N SER A 168 -5.64 6.74 6.66
CA SER A 168 -6.42 5.50 6.63
C SER A 168 -7.87 5.74 7.05
N ARG A 169 -8.77 4.84 6.62
CA ARG A 169 -10.17 4.88 7.07
C ARG A 169 -10.29 4.72 8.60
N ASP A 170 -9.37 3.97 9.22
CA ASP A 170 -9.27 3.84 10.68
C ASP A 170 -8.90 5.17 11.34
N GLU A 171 -7.91 5.90 10.83
CA GLU A 171 -7.54 7.22 11.35
C GLU A 171 -8.68 8.23 11.23
N MET A 172 -9.44 8.21 10.12
CA MET A 172 -10.64 9.03 9.95
C MET A 172 -11.67 8.74 11.04
N GLY A 173 -11.92 7.45 11.32
CA GLY A 173 -12.83 7.02 12.38
C GLY A 173 -12.40 7.50 13.76
N ARG A 174 -11.11 7.43 14.08
CA ARG A 174 -10.53 7.96 15.33
C ARG A 174 -10.63 9.47 15.42
N ALA A 175 -10.55 10.18 14.31
CA ALA A 175 -10.77 11.62 14.20
C ALA A 175 -12.28 12.01 14.21
N LYS A 176 -13.18 11.04 14.40
CA LYS A 176 -14.64 11.20 14.42
C LYS A 176 -15.24 11.67 13.08
N ILE A 177 -14.56 11.40 11.98
CA ILE A 177 -15.11 11.54 10.65
C ILE A 177 -15.93 10.28 10.38
N ASN A 178 -17.27 10.46 10.35
CA ASN A 178 -18.22 9.35 10.41
C ASN A 178 -18.39 8.64 9.06
N ASP A 179 -18.20 9.38 7.97
CA ASP A 179 -18.49 8.94 6.62
C ASP A 179 -17.35 9.33 5.68
N LEU A 180 -17.10 8.49 4.68
CA LEU A 180 -16.07 8.75 3.68
C LEU A 180 -16.45 9.93 2.78
N SER A 181 -17.74 10.11 2.47
CA SER A 181 -18.23 11.27 1.72
C SER A 181 -17.98 12.57 2.48
N ASP A 182 -18.15 12.60 3.80
CA ASP A 182 -17.83 13.76 4.62
C ASP A 182 -16.34 14.09 4.58
N PHE A 183 -15.47 13.07 4.60
CA PHE A 183 -14.03 13.27 4.44
C PHE A 183 -13.69 13.95 3.09
N TYR A 184 -14.30 13.47 1.99
CA TYR A 184 -14.08 14.06 0.67
C TYR A 184 -14.61 15.50 0.59
N LYS A 185 -15.81 15.78 1.13
CA LYS A 185 -16.37 17.14 1.19
C LYS A 185 -15.50 18.09 2.00
N ASN A 186 -15.05 17.65 3.17
CA ASN A 186 -14.20 18.47 4.05
C ASN A 186 -12.85 18.78 3.41
N ARG A 187 -12.30 17.87 2.61
CA ARG A 187 -10.97 18.00 2.03
C ARG A 187 -10.96 18.69 0.67
N TYR A 188 -11.95 18.42 -0.17
CA TYR A 188 -11.99 18.87 -1.57
C TYR A 188 -13.12 19.86 -1.86
N GLY A 189 -13.96 20.17 -0.89
CA GLY A 189 -15.07 21.10 -1.01
C GLY A 189 -16.37 20.46 -1.44
N ASP A 190 -17.31 21.31 -1.87
CA ASP A 190 -18.64 20.89 -2.29
C ASP A 190 -18.61 19.90 -3.46
N GLU A 191 -19.61 19.02 -3.54
CA GLU A 191 -19.72 17.97 -4.56
C GLU A 191 -19.70 18.49 -6.00
N HIS A 192 -20.09 19.73 -6.23
CA HIS A 192 -20.09 20.38 -7.55
C HIS A 192 -18.77 21.09 -7.86
N SER A 193 -17.85 21.18 -6.91
CA SER A 193 -16.55 21.81 -7.14
C SER A 193 -15.67 20.95 -8.06
N VAL A 194 -14.81 21.60 -8.85
CA VAL A 194 -13.85 20.91 -9.72
C VAL A 194 -12.91 20.00 -8.91
N ALA A 195 -12.47 20.46 -7.75
CA ALA A 195 -11.57 19.69 -6.88
C ALA A 195 -12.23 18.41 -6.36
N PHE A 196 -13.50 18.48 -5.94
CA PHE A 196 -14.23 17.29 -5.50
C PHE A 196 -14.48 16.32 -6.66
N GLN A 197 -14.87 16.81 -7.83
CA GLN A 197 -15.10 15.94 -9.00
C GLN A 197 -13.81 15.27 -9.45
N GLN A 198 -12.66 15.95 -9.38
CA GLN A 198 -11.36 15.34 -9.67
C GLN A 198 -11.02 14.26 -8.64
N ALA A 199 -11.19 14.55 -7.35
CA ALA A 199 -10.94 13.58 -6.29
C ALA A 199 -11.86 12.34 -6.39
N ARG A 200 -13.14 12.53 -6.75
CA ARG A 200 -14.08 11.44 -7.07
C ARG A 200 -13.59 10.59 -8.24
N LEU A 201 -13.12 11.22 -9.31
CA LEU A 201 -12.55 10.51 -10.45
C LEU A 201 -11.32 9.70 -10.04
N ASN A 202 -10.39 10.30 -9.32
CA ASN A 202 -9.20 9.64 -8.79
C ASN A 202 -9.56 8.43 -7.91
N PHE A 203 -10.59 8.59 -7.07
CA PHE A 203 -11.13 7.49 -6.27
C PHE A 203 -11.64 6.34 -7.15
N ILE A 204 -12.46 6.64 -8.16
CA ILE A 204 -13.05 5.64 -9.08
C ILE A 204 -11.94 4.88 -9.82
N GLN A 205 -10.96 5.60 -10.35
CA GLN A 205 -9.85 5.03 -11.12
C GLN A 205 -8.97 4.11 -10.28
N SER A 206 -8.60 4.54 -9.07
CA SER A 206 -7.80 3.74 -8.16
C SER A 206 -8.58 2.56 -7.61
N MET A 207 -9.83 2.76 -7.21
CA MET A 207 -10.68 1.70 -6.69
C MET A 207 -10.89 0.58 -7.72
N ALA A 208 -11.08 0.92 -9.01
CA ALA A 208 -11.22 -0.07 -10.07
C ALA A 208 -9.96 -0.91 -10.26
N ALA A 209 -8.79 -0.28 -10.30
CA ALA A 209 -7.52 -0.99 -10.45
C ALA A 209 -7.24 -1.91 -9.24
N TYR A 210 -7.37 -1.39 -8.01
CA TYR A 210 -7.17 -2.21 -6.81
C TYR A 210 -8.20 -3.32 -6.66
N SER A 211 -9.43 -3.17 -7.15
CA SER A 211 -10.43 -4.24 -7.17
C SER A 211 -9.95 -5.44 -7.98
N VAL A 212 -9.41 -5.21 -9.18
CA VAL A 212 -8.86 -6.27 -10.04
C VAL A 212 -7.62 -6.91 -9.39
N VAL A 213 -6.70 -6.10 -8.88
CA VAL A 213 -5.49 -6.59 -8.20
C VAL A 213 -5.86 -7.44 -6.98
N CYS A 214 -6.77 -6.97 -6.14
CA CYS A 214 -7.25 -7.71 -4.97
C CYS A 214 -7.90 -9.05 -5.35
N HIS A 215 -8.69 -9.07 -6.43
CA HIS A 215 -9.29 -10.30 -6.93
C HIS A 215 -8.22 -11.30 -7.42
N ILE A 216 -7.31 -10.86 -8.27
CA ILE A 216 -6.29 -11.74 -8.87
C ILE A 216 -5.32 -12.29 -7.82
N LEU A 217 -4.75 -11.41 -7.00
CA LEU A 217 -3.78 -11.78 -5.97
C LEU A 217 -4.43 -12.32 -4.69
N GLN A 218 -5.76 -12.24 -4.57
CA GLN A 218 -6.49 -12.58 -3.34
C GLN A 218 -5.88 -11.86 -2.14
N ILE A 219 -5.75 -10.53 -2.26
CA ILE A 219 -5.28 -9.70 -1.15
C ILE A 219 -6.35 -9.70 -0.07
N ARG A 220 -5.98 -10.18 1.12
CA ARG A 220 -6.88 -10.40 2.24
C ARG A 220 -6.67 -9.35 3.34
N ASP A 221 -7.47 -9.44 4.40
CA ASP A 221 -7.38 -8.56 5.57
C ASP A 221 -7.60 -7.07 5.22
N ARG A 222 -8.59 -6.77 4.36
CA ARG A 222 -8.90 -5.41 3.90
C ARG A 222 -9.78 -4.66 4.89
N HIS A 223 -9.33 -4.56 6.14
CA HIS A 223 -9.98 -3.72 7.15
C HIS A 223 -9.65 -2.23 6.93
N ASN A 224 -10.31 -1.36 7.68
CA ASN A 224 -10.20 0.10 7.54
C ASN A 224 -8.79 0.67 7.80
N GLY A 225 -7.94 -0.07 8.51
CA GLY A 225 -6.53 0.31 8.75
C GLY A 225 -5.62 0.03 7.54
N ASN A 226 -6.03 -0.87 6.63
CA ASN A 226 -5.24 -1.30 5.47
C ASN A 226 -5.67 -0.63 4.16
N ILE A 227 -6.54 0.38 4.24
CA ILE A 227 -7.00 1.18 3.11
C ILE A 227 -6.70 2.64 3.41
N MET A 228 -5.81 3.22 2.60
CA MET A 228 -5.38 4.61 2.67
C MET A 228 -6.06 5.44 1.59
N PHE A 229 -6.18 6.74 1.85
CA PHE A 229 -6.64 7.76 0.90
C PHE A 229 -5.58 8.84 0.83
N ASP A 230 -5.02 9.06 -0.34
CA ASP A 230 -3.94 10.03 -0.54
C ASP A 230 -4.42 11.49 -0.59
N GLY A 231 -3.49 12.42 -0.87
CA GLY A 231 -3.77 13.85 -0.96
C GLY A 231 -4.68 14.24 -2.11
N GLU A 232 -4.77 13.41 -3.14
CA GLU A 232 -5.52 13.65 -4.36
C GLU A 232 -6.83 12.84 -4.43
N GLY A 233 -7.10 12.01 -3.43
CA GLY A 233 -8.33 11.22 -3.33
C GLY A 233 -8.22 9.81 -3.92
N HIS A 234 -7.02 9.33 -4.25
CA HIS A 234 -6.84 7.93 -4.66
C HIS A 234 -6.93 6.99 -3.46
N VAL A 235 -7.43 5.80 -3.71
CA VAL A 235 -7.32 4.66 -2.78
C VAL A 235 -5.93 4.04 -2.96
N VAL A 236 -5.26 3.74 -1.84
CA VAL A 236 -4.01 2.98 -1.81
C VAL A 236 -4.14 1.86 -0.78
N HIS A 237 -3.95 0.63 -1.20
CA HIS A 237 -3.92 -0.52 -0.30
C HIS A 237 -2.53 -0.70 0.28
N ILE A 238 -2.48 -0.97 1.59
CA ILE A 238 -1.24 -1.26 2.32
C ILE A 238 -1.35 -2.59 3.06
N ASP A 239 -0.22 -3.11 3.52
CA ASP A 239 -0.11 -4.36 4.27
C ASP A 239 -0.59 -5.59 3.46
N PHE A 240 0.36 -6.27 2.85
CA PHE A 240 0.11 -7.44 1.99
C PHE A 240 0.54 -8.74 2.67
N GLY A 241 0.49 -8.79 4.00
CA GLY A 241 0.83 -9.97 4.79
C GLY A 241 -0.05 -11.19 4.49
N PHE A 242 -1.21 -11.00 3.89
CA PHE A 242 -2.16 -12.06 3.54
C PHE A 242 -2.50 -12.01 2.05
N LEU A 243 -1.98 -12.99 1.30
CA LEU A 243 -2.18 -13.15 -0.14
C LEU A 243 -2.69 -14.55 -0.47
N PHE A 244 -3.24 -14.71 -1.67
CA PHE A 244 -3.70 -15.96 -2.27
C PHE A 244 -4.75 -16.66 -1.39
N ASP A 245 -4.42 -17.82 -0.84
CA ASP A 245 -5.39 -18.65 -0.10
C ASP A 245 -5.27 -18.50 1.42
N ILE A 246 -4.47 -17.55 1.90
CA ILE A 246 -4.24 -17.37 3.33
C ILE A 246 -4.84 -16.06 3.80
N GLY A 247 -5.74 -16.18 4.77
CA GLY A 247 -6.30 -15.06 5.51
C GLY A 247 -5.90 -15.10 6.99
N PRO A 248 -6.28 -14.07 7.77
CA PRO A 248 -6.05 -14.02 9.21
C PRO A 248 -6.54 -15.28 9.93
N GLY A 249 -5.75 -15.78 10.88
CA GLY A 249 -6.08 -17.00 11.62
C GLY A 249 -6.00 -18.28 10.81
N GLY A 250 -5.39 -18.27 9.62
CA GLY A 250 -5.31 -19.45 8.74
C GLY A 250 -6.61 -19.80 8.04
N MET A 251 -7.64 -18.98 8.20
CA MET A 251 -8.93 -19.16 7.55
C MET A 251 -8.84 -18.84 6.06
N ARG A 252 -9.32 -19.74 5.21
CA ARG A 252 -9.43 -19.56 3.75
C ARG A 252 -10.60 -18.67 3.34
N PHE A 253 -11.30 -18.09 4.30
CA PHE A 253 -12.65 -17.59 4.10
C PHE A 253 -12.75 -16.08 4.29
N GLU A 254 -12.45 -15.32 3.23
CA GLU A 254 -13.06 -14.02 3.04
C GLU A 254 -14.17 -14.14 1.99
N PRO A 255 -15.34 -13.55 2.26
CA PRO A 255 -16.55 -13.82 1.50
C PRO A 255 -16.63 -13.08 0.15
N TYR A 256 -15.70 -12.19 -0.15
CA TYR A 256 -15.72 -11.34 -1.35
C TYR A 256 -14.34 -11.28 -2.01
N SER A 257 -14.34 -10.97 -3.31
CA SER A 257 -13.11 -10.86 -4.09
C SER A 257 -12.31 -9.59 -3.79
N PHE A 258 -13.00 -8.50 -3.41
CA PHE A 258 -12.45 -7.22 -3.00
C PHE A 258 -13.46 -6.45 -2.15
N LYS A 259 -12.99 -5.53 -1.33
CA LYS A 259 -13.86 -4.72 -0.48
C LYS A 259 -14.55 -3.63 -1.30
N LEU A 260 -15.88 -3.56 -1.20
CA LEU A 260 -16.70 -2.50 -1.78
C LEU A 260 -17.82 -2.16 -0.79
N SER A 261 -17.57 -1.21 0.10
CA SER A 261 -18.54 -0.78 1.11
C SER A 261 -19.55 0.24 0.54
N HIS A 262 -20.67 0.41 1.24
CA HIS A 262 -21.68 1.42 0.86
C HIS A 262 -21.07 2.82 0.79
N GLU A 263 -20.26 3.22 1.79
CA GLU A 263 -19.61 4.53 1.81
C GLU A 263 -18.65 4.75 0.62
N MET A 264 -18.01 3.69 0.11
CA MET A 264 -17.20 3.75 -1.11
C MET A 264 -18.07 4.00 -2.34
N VAL A 265 -19.23 3.38 -2.41
CA VAL A 265 -20.21 3.61 -3.49
C VAL A 265 -20.83 5.01 -3.39
N ASP A 266 -21.05 5.51 -2.19
CA ASP A 266 -21.55 6.87 -1.96
C ASP A 266 -20.56 7.94 -2.46
N VAL A 267 -19.25 7.75 -2.27
CA VAL A 267 -18.24 8.64 -2.88
C VAL A 267 -18.31 8.65 -4.40
N MET A 268 -18.66 7.52 -5.04
CA MET A 268 -18.88 7.46 -6.50
C MET A 268 -20.14 8.19 -6.95
N GLY A 269 -21.02 8.56 -6.01
CA GLY A 269 -22.32 9.22 -6.26
C GLY A 269 -23.53 8.32 -6.05
N GLY A 270 -23.35 7.11 -5.51
CA GLY A 270 -24.38 6.11 -5.30
C GLY A 270 -24.40 5.01 -6.37
N HIS A 271 -25.08 3.92 -6.09
CA HIS A 271 -25.10 2.71 -6.93
C HIS A 271 -25.64 2.92 -8.35
N GLU A 272 -26.60 3.82 -8.53
CA GLU A 272 -27.22 4.11 -9.84
C GLU A 272 -26.55 5.31 -10.55
N SER A 273 -25.44 5.80 -10.02
CA SER A 273 -24.75 6.98 -10.55
C SER A 273 -23.91 6.67 -11.78
N PRO A 274 -23.64 7.69 -12.63
CA PRO A 274 -22.64 7.57 -13.69
C PRO A 274 -21.24 7.19 -13.16
N GLY A 275 -20.88 7.62 -11.93
CA GLY A 275 -19.61 7.30 -11.31
C GLY A 275 -19.49 5.81 -10.99
N PHE A 276 -20.55 5.18 -10.47
CA PHE A 276 -20.57 3.73 -10.25
C PHE A 276 -20.52 2.94 -11.57
N ALA A 277 -21.26 3.39 -12.58
CA ALA A 277 -21.22 2.79 -13.91
C ALA A 277 -19.80 2.88 -14.52
N MET A 278 -19.11 4.01 -14.35
CA MET A 278 -17.71 4.18 -14.75
C MET A 278 -16.78 3.22 -14.01
N PHE A 279 -16.94 3.09 -12.69
CA PHE A 279 -16.20 2.13 -11.89
C PHE A 279 -16.35 0.70 -12.42
N GLU A 280 -17.58 0.23 -12.65
CA GLU A 280 -17.85 -1.11 -13.21
C GLU A 280 -17.16 -1.30 -14.58
N GLN A 281 -17.25 -0.32 -15.47
CA GLN A 281 -16.60 -0.37 -16.79
C GLN A 281 -15.07 -0.43 -16.68
N LEU A 282 -14.47 0.34 -15.75
CA LEU A 282 -13.03 0.33 -15.54
C LEU A 282 -12.57 -1.00 -14.96
N VAL A 283 -13.32 -1.62 -14.03
CA VAL A 283 -13.04 -2.98 -13.51
C VAL A 283 -13.03 -3.99 -14.66
N VAL A 284 -14.05 -3.97 -15.54
CA VAL A 284 -14.11 -4.87 -16.70
C VAL A 284 -12.91 -4.66 -17.62
N LYS A 285 -12.60 -3.42 -17.99
CA LYS A 285 -11.46 -3.10 -18.86
C LYS A 285 -10.14 -3.54 -18.24
N ALA A 286 -9.91 -3.24 -16.97
CA ALA A 286 -8.70 -3.61 -16.26
C ALA A 286 -8.54 -5.14 -16.13
N TYR A 287 -9.63 -5.86 -15.86
CA TYR A 287 -9.63 -7.31 -15.81
C TYR A 287 -9.28 -7.92 -17.17
N LEU A 288 -9.90 -7.47 -18.26
CA LEU A 288 -9.60 -7.94 -19.60
C LEU A 288 -8.17 -7.61 -20.03
N ALA A 289 -7.67 -6.43 -19.68
CA ALA A 289 -6.32 -5.97 -20.01
C ALA A 289 -5.22 -6.83 -19.41
N CYS A 290 -5.40 -7.36 -18.20
CA CYS A 290 -4.36 -8.16 -17.54
C CYS A 290 -4.37 -9.64 -17.96
N ARG A 291 -5.44 -10.16 -18.58
CA ARG A 291 -5.56 -11.58 -18.96
C ARG A 291 -4.45 -12.07 -19.92
N PRO A 292 -4.04 -11.33 -20.96
CA PRO A 292 -2.95 -11.75 -21.84
C PRO A 292 -1.60 -11.92 -21.12
N PHE A 293 -1.43 -11.24 -19.99
CA PHE A 293 -0.20 -11.24 -19.18
C PHE A 293 -0.24 -12.21 -17.99
N ALA A 294 -1.22 -13.13 -17.98
CA ALA A 294 -1.40 -14.07 -16.87
C ALA A 294 -0.14 -14.91 -16.61
N HIS A 295 0.55 -15.35 -17.68
CA HIS A 295 1.75 -16.18 -17.55
C HIS A 295 2.92 -15.43 -16.93
N GLU A 296 3.13 -14.18 -17.29
CA GLU A 296 4.18 -13.31 -16.74
C GLU A 296 3.95 -13.02 -15.26
N ILE A 297 2.71 -12.70 -14.89
CA ILE A 297 2.33 -12.45 -13.49
C ILE A 297 2.52 -13.72 -12.64
N VAL A 298 2.05 -14.87 -13.15
CA VAL A 298 2.21 -16.17 -12.48
C VAL A 298 3.69 -16.54 -12.35
N ALA A 299 4.50 -16.30 -13.40
CA ALA A 299 5.95 -16.57 -13.38
C ALA A 299 6.67 -15.71 -12.32
N THR A 300 6.34 -14.41 -12.21
CA THR A 300 6.89 -13.54 -11.16
C THR A 300 6.58 -14.07 -9.77
N CYS A 301 5.32 -14.45 -9.51
CA CYS A 301 4.93 -15.09 -8.25
C CYS A 301 5.65 -16.43 -8.04
N GLY A 302 5.89 -17.18 -9.12
CA GLY A 302 6.56 -18.47 -9.09
C GLY A 302 7.99 -18.44 -8.57
N LEU A 303 8.69 -17.31 -8.70
CA LEU A 303 10.03 -17.12 -8.15
C LEU A 303 10.08 -17.28 -6.62
N MET A 304 8.93 -17.13 -5.95
CA MET A 304 8.83 -17.26 -4.50
C MET A 304 8.49 -18.67 -4.02
N LEU A 305 8.34 -19.65 -4.92
CA LEU A 305 8.19 -21.05 -4.52
C LEU A 305 9.46 -21.55 -3.82
N GLY A 306 9.28 -22.25 -2.70
CA GLY A 306 10.41 -22.78 -1.90
C GLY A 306 11.11 -21.76 -1.01
N THR A 307 10.55 -20.55 -0.84
CA THR A 307 11.08 -19.51 0.06
C THR A 307 10.46 -19.52 1.46
N ASP A 308 9.64 -20.51 1.78
CA ASP A 308 8.89 -20.65 3.04
C ASP A 308 7.95 -19.49 3.38
N LEU A 309 7.58 -18.67 2.38
CA LEU A 309 6.55 -17.65 2.58
C LEU A 309 5.19 -18.29 2.87
N PRO A 310 4.45 -17.83 3.89
CA PRO A 310 3.22 -18.47 4.35
C PRO A 310 2.15 -18.63 3.26
N SER A 311 2.06 -17.68 2.33
CA SER A 311 1.07 -17.67 1.25
C SER A 311 1.36 -18.67 0.12
N PHE A 312 2.56 -19.25 0.08
CA PHE A 312 2.98 -20.16 -0.97
C PHE A 312 2.87 -21.62 -0.52
N LYS A 313 1.78 -22.28 -0.89
CA LYS A 313 1.50 -23.70 -0.57
C LYS A 313 1.86 -24.63 -1.75
N GLY A 314 2.96 -24.35 -2.43
CA GLY A 314 3.43 -25.10 -3.57
C GLY A 314 2.76 -24.69 -4.89
N LYS A 315 2.96 -25.50 -5.93
CA LYS A 315 2.49 -25.22 -7.30
C LYS A 315 0.98 -24.93 -7.38
N ALA A 316 0.18 -25.59 -6.57
CA ALA A 316 -1.28 -25.41 -6.54
C ALA A 316 -1.70 -23.94 -6.25
N THR A 317 -0.87 -23.14 -5.57
CA THR A 317 -1.12 -21.72 -5.38
C THR A 317 -1.02 -20.96 -6.70
N LEU A 318 -0.04 -21.29 -7.53
CA LEU A 318 0.15 -20.68 -8.86
C LEU A 318 -0.92 -21.13 -9.84
N ASP A 319 -1.32 -22.40 -9.81
CA ASP A 319 -2.40 -22.92 -10.66
C ASP A 319 -3.72 -22.18 -10.37
N ARG A 320 -4.04 -21.96 -9.08
CA ARG A 320 -5.22 -21.16 -8.70
C ARG A 320 -5.08 -19.68 -9.05
N LEU A 321 -3.89 -19.11 -8.98
CA LEU A 321 -3.64 -17.74 -9.44
C LEU A 321 -3.93 -17.63 -10.94
N HIS A 322 -3.42 -18.56 -11.74
CA HIS A 322 -3.67 -18.60 -13.18
C HIS A 322 -5.17 -18.75 -13.51
N GLU A 323 -5.88 -19.61 -12.80
CA GLU A 323 -7.33 -19.82 -12.98
C GLU A 323 -8.18 -18.59 -12.71
N ARG A 324 -7.69 -17.61 -11.91
CA ARG A 324 -8.42 -16.35 -11.66
C ARG A 324 -8.45 -15.43 -12.87
N PHE A 325 -7.54 -15.58 -13.82
CA PHE A 325 -7.60 -14.90 -15.11
C PHE A 325 -8.61 -15.49 -16.07
N LYS A 326 -9.23 -16.64 -15.70
CA LYS A 326 -10.20 -17.35 -16.53
C LYS A 326 -9.71 -17.59 -17.96
N PRO A 327 -8.58 -18.33 -18.15
CA PRO A 327 -7.93 -18.47 -19.45
C PRO A 327 -8.83 -19.13 -20.49
N ASN A 328 -9.77 -19.98 -20.07
CA ASN A 328 -10.67 -20.72 -20.94
C ASN A 328 -11.95 -19.95 -21.32
N MET A 329 -12.18 -18.77 -20.74
CA MET A 329 -13.31 -17.91 -21.09
C MET A 329 -13.02 -17.06 -22.32
N THR A 330 -14.00 -16.90 -23.20
CA THR A 330 -13.98 -15.87 -24.22
C THR A 330 -13.91 -14.48 -23.57
N GLU A 331 -13.53 -13.46 -24.33
CA GLU A 331 -13.49 -12.08 -23.84
C GLU A 331 -14.85 -11.60 -23.29
N ARG A 332 -15.94 -11.96 -24.00
CA ARG A 332 -17.30 -11.64 -23.55
C ARG A 332 -17.67 -12.32 -22.22
N GLU A 333 -17.36 -13.60 -22.07
CA GLU A 333 -17.62 -14.34 -20.81
C GLU A 333 -16.78 -13.76 -19.67
N ALA A 334 -15.53 -13.41 -19.93
CA ALA A 334 -14.66 -12.79 -18.95
C ALA A 334 -15.13 -11.39 -18.54
N ALA A 335 -15.68 -10.60 -19.49
CA ALA A 335 -16.31 -9.32 -19.18
C ALA A 335 -17.52 -9.49 -18.27
N LEU A 336 -18.41 -10.45 -18.56
CA LEU A 336 -19.57 -10.77 -17.72
C LEU A 336 -19.13 -11.27 -16.33
N HIS A 337 -18.06 -12.06 -16.27
CA HIS A 337 -17.48 -12.49 -14.99
C HIS A 337 -16.97 -11.30 -14.17
N ALA A 338 -16.28 -10.34 -14.77
CA ALA A 338 -15.81 -9.13 -14.08
C ALA A 338 -17.00 -8.27 -13.55
N GLN A 339 -18.06 -8.12 -14.33
CA GLN A 339 -19.29 -7.47 -13.86
C GLN A 339 -19.94 -8.22 -12.68
N TRP A 340 -19.96 -9.55 -12.75
CA TRP A 340 -20.45 -10.36 -11.64
C TRP A 340 -19.62 -10.14 -10.36
N LEU A 341 -18.28 -10.03 -10.47
CA LEU A 341 -17.40 -9.74 -9.32
C LEU A 341 -17.77 -8.44 -8.61
N VAL A 342 -18.13 -7.38 -9.37
CA VAL A 342 -18.57 -6.10 -8.80
C VAL A 342 -19.90 -6.27 -8.06
N LYS A 343 -20.85 -6.96 -8.66
CA LYS A 343 -22.15 -7.22 -8.03
C LYS A 343 -22.04 -8.06 -6.77
N ASP A 344 -21.20 -9.11 -6.80
CA ASP A 344 -20.93 -9.97 -5.64
C ASP A 344 -20.27 -9.17 -4.51
N ALA A 345 -19.29 -8.32 -4.82
CA ALA A 345 -18.61 -7.49 -3.82
C ALA A 345 -19.56 -6.50 -3.14
N TYR A 346 -20.43 -5.82 -3.90
CA TYR A 346 -21.40 -4.86 -3.35
C TYR A 346 -22.53 -5.52 -2.56
N GLY A 347 -23.05 -6.65 -3.05
CA GLY A 347 -24.15 -7.40 -2.41
C GLY A 347 -23.74 -8.21 -1.19
N ASN A 348 -22.46 -8.23 -0.83
CA ASN A 348 -21.95 -9.17 0.15
C ASN A 348 -22.05 -8.65 1.60
N MET A 349 -23.14 -8.98 2.30
CA MET A 349 -23.34 -8.64 3.71
C MET A 349 -22.28 -9.21 4.68
N ARG A 350 -21.54 -10.24 4.27
CA ARG A 350 -20.49 -10.84 5.11
C ARG A 350 -19.28 -9.92 5.30
N GLY A 351 -19.04 -9.01 4.34
CA GLY A 351 -18.03 -7.95 4.48
C GLY A 351 -18.34 -7.01 5.65
N THR A 352 -19.60 -6.63 5.81
CA THR A 352 -20.07 -5.85 6.97
C THR A 352 -19.83 -6.58 8.29
N LEU A 353 -20.10 -7.89 8.32
CA LEU A 353 -19.83 -8.72 9.51
C LEU A 353 -18.34 -8.80 9.83
N TYR A 354 -17.49 -8.91 8.81
CA TYR A 354 -16.03 -8.92 8.99
C TYR A 354 -15.54 -7.59 9.60
N ASP A 355 -15.99 -6.46 9.08
CA ASP A 355 -15.63 -5.14 9.61
C ASP A 355 -16.09 -4.96 11.08
N LEU A 356 -17.28 -5.46 11.44
CA LEU A 356 -17.77 -5.45 12.83
C LEU A 356 -16.91 -6.33 13.75
N ILE A 357 -16.42 -7.48 13.26
CA ILE A 357 -15.49 -8.33 14.01
C ILE A 357 -14.16 -7.60 14.22
N GLN A 358 -13.62 -6.94 13.19
CA GLN A 358 -12.40 -6.16 13.29
C GLN A 358 -12.52 -4.98 14.26
N GLU A 359 -13.66 -4.32 14.29
CA GLU A 359 -13.94 -3.27 15.28
C GLU A 359 -13.90 -3.82 16.71
N LYS A 360 -14.53 -4.96 16.94
CA LYS A 360 -14.63 -5.58 18.26
C LYS A 360 -13.33 -6.19 18.75
N GLN A 361 -12.55 -6.81 17.87
CA GLN A 361 -11.31 -7.52 18.23
C GLN A 361 -10.08 -6.62 18.21
N ASN A 362 -9.97 -5.77 17.20
CA ASN A 362 -8.77 -4.98 16.94
C ASN A 362 -8.99 -3.47 17.19
N HIS A 363 -10.17 -3.07 17.66
CA HIS A 363 -10.56 -1.67 17.89
C HIS A 363 -10.36 -0.78 16.66
N ILE A 364 -10.58 -1.35 15.47
CA ILE A 364 -10.55 -0.64 14.19
C ILE A 364 -11.97 -0.12 13.94
N PRO A 365 -12.22 1.21 14.01
CA PRO A 365 -13.56 1.75 13.86
C PRO A 365 -14.22 1.33 12.54
N TYR A 366 -15.43 0.80 12.65
CA TYR A 366 -16.33 0.56 11.53
C TYR A 366 -17.62 1.33 11.78
N ARG A 367 -18.04 2.13 10.84
CA ARG A 367 -19.34 2.79 10.85
C ARG A 367 -20.13 2.42 9.62
N ARG A 368 -21.42 2.21 9.86
CA ARG A 368 -22.40 1.87 8.83
C ARG A 368 -22.77 3.09 8.02
#